data_0df91d49aac5c02033e60d5b6df59113
#
_entry.id   0df91d49aac5c02033e60d5b6df59113
#
_cell.length_a   1.000
_cell.length_b   1.000
_cell.length_c   1.000
_cell.angle_alpha   90.00
_cell.angle_beta   90.00
_cell.angle_gamma   90.00
#
_symmetry.space_group_name_H-M   'P 1'
#
loop_
_entity.id
_entity.type
_entity.pdbx_description
1 polymer ?
#
loop_
_entity_poly.entity_id
_entity_poly.type
_entity_poly.pdbx_seq_one_letter_code
_entity_poly.pdbx_strand_id
1 'polypeptide(L)'
;MKKKTINLVVVDDHRDVRKSIINILKPAQDIVVVGEAANGAQALGLAHNKNPDVMLLDVELPDLSGITVMRRIHLTLPNLKVLVVSSHGDTQLIRKMREYGASGYLIKDRISSILVAAIRSVVYDGMEWIGSWVRNDKQSGTDQTLTKREMDILKQLLVVRSVDMIAANLGMDKEKVGKYVELLMRKYQVKTLLELKLIARQVFTR
;
A
#
# COMPACT_ATOMS: atom_id res chain seq x y z
N MET A 1 14.85 9.24 17.69
CA MET A 1 15.09 7.78 17.55
C MET A 1 15.42 7.49 16.09
N LYS A 2 16.51 6.79 15.77
CA LYS A 2 16.80 6.32 14.41
C LYS A 2 15.69 5.36 13.98
N LYS A 3 15.04 5.58 12.85
CA LYS A 3 14.09 4.63 12.29
C LYS A 3 14.84 3.33 11.98
N LYS A 4 14.25 2.18 12.36
CA LYS A 4 14.77 0.86 12.02
C LYS A 4 14.81 0.72 10.50
N THR A 5 15.90 0.19 9.95
CA THR A 5 15.99 -0.15 8.52
C THR A 5 14.99 -1.24 8.18
N ILE A 6 14.29 -1.09 7.07
CA ILE A 6 13.33 -2.06 6.53
C ILE A 6 14.04 -2.91 5.48
N ASN A 7 14.17 -4.20 5.73
CA ASN A 7 14.69 -5.17 4.77
C ASN A 7 13.56 -5.63 3.83
N LEU A 8 13.74 -5.45 2.54
CA LEU A 8 12.74 -5.72 1.52
C LEU A 8 13.21 -6.76 0.51
N VAL A 9 12.33 -7.68 0.13
CA VAL A 9 12.50 -8.56 -1.02
C VAL A 9 11.53 -8.15 -2.13
N VAL A 10 12.02 -8.06 -3.37
CA VAL A 10 11.22 -7.75 -4.56
C VAL A 10 11.05 -9.01 -5.40
N VAL A 11 9.79 -9.37 -5.69
CA VAL A 11 9.43 -10.57 -6.46
C VAL A 11 8.57 -10.17 -7.65
N ASP A 12 9.09 -10.38 -8.85
CA ASP A 12 8.41 -10.14 -10.13
C ASP A 12 9.19 -10.91 -11.20
N ASP A 13 8.55 -11.58 -12.14
CA ASP A 13 9.25 -12.31 -13.19
C ASP A 13 9.94 -11.38 -14.20
N HIS A 14 9.41 -10.17 -14.40
CA HIS A 14 9.96 -9.18 -15.32
C HIS A 14 11.11 -8.38 -14.68
N ARG A 15 12.31 -8.53 -15.21
CA ARG A 15 13.51 -7.85 -14.72
C ARG A 15 13.38 -6.31 -14.70
N ASP A 16 12.73 -5.74 -15.70
CA ASP A 16 12.61 -4.28 -15.82
C ASP A 16 11.63 -3.71 -14.80
N VAL A 17 10.59 -4.48 -14.42
CA VAL A 17 9.69 -4.12 -13.34
C VAL A 17 10.45 -4.11 -12.01
N ARG A 18 11.25 -5.15 -11.70
CA ARG A 18 12.08 -5.17 -10.48
C ARG A 18 13.03 -3.97 -10.43
N LYS A 19 13.73 -3.66 -11.53
CA LYS A 19 14.61 -2.48 -11.63
C LYS A 19 13.85 -1.18 -11.39
N SER A 20 12.66 -1.03 -11.96
CA SER A 20 11.81 0.14 -11.77
C SER A 20 11.43 0.31 -10.30
N ILE A 21 10.99 -0.77 -9.65
CA ILE A 21 10.67 -0.78 -8.21
C ILE A 21 11.89 -0.36 -7.38
N ILE A 22 13.06 -0.94 -7.66
CA ILE A 22 14.30 -0.60 -6.97
C ILE A 22 14.65 0.88 -7.15
N ASN A 23 14.49 1.42 -8.36
CA ASN A 23 14.73 2.84 -8.63
C ASN A 23 13.79 3.76 -7.84
N ILE A 24 12.50 3.40 -7.72
CA ILE A 24 11.52 4.12 -6.89
C ILE A 24 11.95 4.14 -5.41
N LEU A 25 12.58 3.07 -4.94
CA LEU A 25 13.00 2.92 -3.54
C LEU A 25 14.33 3.61 -3.22
N LYS A 26 15.21 3.89 -4.18
CA LYS A 26 16.52 4.51 -3.96
C LYS A 26 16.54 5.76 -3.08
N PRO A 27 15.56 6.70 -3.18
CA PRO A 27 15.53 7.87 -2.32
C PRO A 27 15.18 7.57 -0.85
N ALA A 28 14.63 6.39 -0.56
CA ALA A 28 14.17 6.00 0.77
C ALA A 28 15.31 5.30 1.53
N GLN A 29 16.17 6.07 2.21
CA GLN A 29 17.36 5.57 2.94
C GLN A 29 17.05 4.56 4.05
N ASP A 30 15.82 4.48 4.50
CA ASP A 30 15.34 3.55 5.52
C ASP A 30 14.85 2.21 4.95
N ILE A 31 14.86 2.02 3.61
CA ILE A 31 14.42 0.79 2.94
C ILE A 31 15.61 0.20 2.17
N VAL A 32 15.95 -1.05 2.45
CA VAL A 32 17.06 -1.77 1.80
C VAL A 32 16.51 -3.00 1.09
N VAL A 33 16.74 -3.11 -0.22
CA VAL A 33 16.43 -4.33 -0.98
C VAL A 33 17.50 -5.37 -0.70
N VAL A 34 17.14 -6.42 0.03
CA VAL A 34 18.04 -7.51 0.44
C VAL A 34 17.98 -8.73 -0.47
N GLY A 35 17.08 -8.72 -1.46
CA GLY A 35 16.99 -9.78 -2.46
C GLY A 35 15.97 -9.49 -3.56
N GLU A 36 16.20 -10.09 -4.72
CA GLU A 36 15.30 -10.10 -5.87
C GLU A 36 14.97 -11.54 -6.25
N ALA A 37 13.73 -11.83 -6.59
CA ALA A 37 13.27 -13.12 -7.09
C ALA A 37 12.53 -12.95 -8.42
N ALA A 38 12.75 -13.87 -9.35
CA ALA A 38 12.05 -13.92 -10.63
C ALA A 38 10.97 -15.01 -10.69
N ASN A 39 10.79 -15.76 -9.61
CA ASN A 39 9.81 -16.83 -9.52
C ASN A 39 9.46 -17.15 -8.05
N GLY A 40 8.42 -17.94 -7.85
CA GLY A 40 7.90 -18.25 -6.53
C GLY A 40 8.84 -19.09 -5.66
N ALA A 41 9.58 -20.03 -6.25
CA ALA A 41 10.56 -20.85 -5.51
C ALA A 41 11.68 -19.98 -4.95
N GLN A 42 12.22 -19.06 -5.74
CA GLN A 42 13.23 -18.09 -5.28
C GLN A 42 12.65 -17.17 -4.18
N ALA A 43 11.41 -16.71 -4.35
CA ALA A 43 10.74 -15.87 -3.38
C ALA A 43 10.65 -16.54 -1.99
N LEU A 44 10.24 -17.81 -1.95
CA LEU A 44 10.16 -18.60 -0.72
C LEU A 44 11.57 -18.81 -0.11
N GLY A 45 12.56 -19.14 -0.93
CA GLY A 45 13.95 -19.27 -0.48
C GLY A 45 14.49 -17.97 0.14
N LEU A 46 14.25 -16.82 -0.49
CA LEU A 46 14.67 -15.52 0.05
C LEU A 46 13.92 -15.14 1.31
N ALA A 47 12.62 -15.44 1.41
CA ALA A 47 11.84 -15.20 2.61
C ALA A 47 12.44 -15.89 3.83
N HIS A 48 12.82 -17.15 3.70
CA HIS A 48 13.44 -17.93 4.80
C HIS A 48 14.89 -17.51 5.06
N ASN A 49 15.71 -17.32 4.02
CA ASN A 49 17.15 -17.09 4.19
C ASN A 49 17.47 -15.64 4.60
N LYS A 50 16.70 -14.65 4.16
CA LYS A 50 16.95 -13.24 4.43
C LYS A 50 16.11 -12.68 5.55
N ASN A 51 15.05 -13.40 5.97
CA ASN A 51 14.10 -12.95 6.99
C ASN A 51 13.72 -11.46 6.84
N PRO A 52 13.20 -11.06 5.66
CA PRO A 52 12.90 -9.66 5.39
C PRO A 52 11.72 -9.15 6.23
N ASP A 53 11.64 -7.83 6.43
CA ASP A 53 10.50 -7.21 7.09
C ASP A 53 9.28 -7.14 6.13
N VAL A 54 9.55 -6.96 4.82
CA VAL A 54 8.53 -6.83 3.78
C VAL A 54 8.92 -7.61 2.52
N MET A 55 7.93 -8.19 1.86
CA MET A 55 8.04 -8.73 0.52
C MET A 55 7.05 -8.02 -0.41
N LEU A 56 7.55 -7.51 -1.54
CA LEU A 56 6.69 -7.13 -2.68
C LEU A 56 6.52 -8.35 -3.56
N LEU A 57 5.29 -8.80 -3.75
CA LEU A 57 4.98 -10.07 -4.42
C LEU A 57 4.09 -9.84 -5.63
N ASP A 58 4.62 -10.15 -6.82
CA ASP A 58 3.76 -10.28 -7.99
C ASP A 58 2.85 -11.50 -7.89
N VAL A 59 1.66 -11.37 -8.46
CA VAL A 59 0.68 -12.45 -8.53
C VAL A 59 1.00 -13.45 -9.63
N GLU A 60 1.50 -12.95 -10.75
CA GLU A 60 1.79 -13.74 -11.94
C GLU A 60 3.28 -14.12 -11.95
N LEU A 61 3.56 -15.36 -11.52
CA LEU A 61 4.91 -15.92 -11.52
C LEU A 61 4.94 -17.21 -12.36
N PRO A 62 6.07 -17.53 -12.99
CA PRO A 62 6.14 -18.60 -13.99
C PRO A 62 6.05 -20.02 -13.44
N ASP A 63 6.39 -20.24 -12.16
CA ASP A 63 6.44 -21.56 -11.53
C ASP A 63 5.33 -21.80 -10.50
N LEU A 64 5.10 -20.83 -9.63
CA LEU A 64 4.11 -20.86 -8.57
C LEU A 64 3.28 -19.57 -8.62
N SER A 65 1.96 -19.69 -8.63
CA SER A 65 1.13 -18.49 -8.53
C SER A 65 1.44 -17.71 -7.23
N GLY A 66 1.37 -16.39 -7.28
CA GLY A 66 1.55 -15.55 -6.09
C GLY A 66 0.61 -15.93 -4.94
N ILE A 67 -0.58 -16.48 -5.25
CA ILE A 67 -1.49 -17.04 -4.25
C ILE A 67 -0.84 -18.22 -3.50
N THR A 68 -0.18 -19.12 -4.23
CA THR A 68 0.50 -20.28 -3.62
C THR A 68 1.66 -19.83 -2.75
N VAL A 69 2.45 -18.87 -3.23
CA VAL A 69 3.55 -18.26 -2.47
C VAL A 69 3.01 -17.61 -1.20
N MET A 70 1.95 -16.81 -1.31
CA MET A 70 1.32 -16.13 -0.19
C MET A 70 0.84 -17.10 0.88
N ARG A 71 0.13 -18.17 0.50
CA ARG A 71 -0.33 -19.21 1.45
C ARG A 71 0.83 -19.85 2.19
N ARG A 72 1.92 -20.20 1.50
CA ARG A 72 3.11 -20.81 2.14
C ARG A 72 3.78 -19.84 3.12
N ILE A 73 3.93 -18.58 2.73
CA ILE A 73 4.47 -17.52 3.62
C ILE A 73 3.60 -17.36 4.85
N HIS A 74 2.29 -17.27 4.69
CA HIS A 74 1.36 -17.11 5.82
C HIS A 74 1.49 -18.22 6.85
N LEU A 75 1.70 -19.46 6.39
CA LEU A 75 1.85 -20.63 7.28
C LEU A 75 3.22 -20.71 7.96
N THR A 76 4.29 -20.28 7.29
CA THR A 76 5.67 -20.49 7.77
C THR A 76 6.32 -19.23 8.35
N LEU A 77 5.90 -18.06 7.91
CA LEU A 77 6.45 -16.76 8.27
C LEU A 77 5.32 -15.74 8.54
N PRO A 78 4.48 -15.93 9.55
CA PRO A 78 3.26 -15.12 9.78
C PRO A 78 3.56 -13.64 10.07
N ASN A 79 4.79 -13.31 10.48
CA ASN A 79 5.20 -11.93 10.76
C ASN A 79 5.71 -11.18 9.52
N LEU A 80 6.02 -11.88 8.42
CA LEU A 80 6.46 -11.26 7.17
C LEU A 80 5.31 -10.47 6.54
N LYS A 81 5.52 -9.17 6.35
CA LYS A 81 4.54 -8.32 5.68
C LYS A 81 4.63 -8.51 4.17
N VAL A 82 3.52 -8.91 3.54
CA VAL A 82 3.48 -9.11 2.09
C VAL A 82 2.59 -8.06 1.46
N LEU A 83 3.18 -7.23 0.61
CA LEU A 83 2.47 -6.31 -0.27
C LEU A 83 2.39 -6.94 -1.66
N VAL A 84 1.20 -7.29 -2.07
CA VAL A 84 0.95 -7.83 -3.41
C VAL A 84 1.01 -6.69 -4.42
N VAL A 85 1.69 -6.92 -5.53
CA VAL A 85 1.84 -5.95 -6.64
C VAL A 85 1.33 -6.61 -7.91
N SER A 86 0.34 -6.01 -8.58
CA SER A 86 -0.28 -6.62 -9.77
C SER A 86 -0.67 -5.58 -10.81
N SER A 87 -0.67 -5.98 -12.06
CA SER A 87 -1.19 -5.16 -13.17
C SER A 87 -2.72 -5.06 -13.17
N HIS A 88 -3.40 -5.98 -12.47
CA HIS A 88 -4.85 -6.11 -12.49
C HIS A 88 -5.48 -5.81 -11.12
N GLY A 89 -6.65 -5.17 -11.17
CA GLY A 89 -7.43 -4.83 -9.97
C GLY A 89 -8.64 -5.77 -9.76
N ASP A 90 -8.48 -7.08 -9.98
CA ASP A 90 -9.57 -8.03 -9.77
C ASP A 90 -9.95 -8.12 -8.29
N THR A 91 -11.22 -7.79 -8.01
CA THR A 91 -11.78 -7.74 -6.65
C THR A 91 -11.77 -9.13 -5.97
N GLN A 92 -11.95 -10.20 -6.73
CA GLN A 92 -11.92 -11.56 -6.18
C GLN A 92 -10.49 -11.95 -5.79
N LEU A 93 -9.52 -11.60 -6.62
CA LEU A 93 -8.11 -11.82 -6.33
C LEU A 93 -7.66 -11.04 -5.09
N ILE A 94 -8.02 -9.76 -4.99
CA ILE A 94 -7.73 -8.91 -3.84
C ILE A 94 -8.29 -9.51 -2.56
N ARG A 95 -9.56 -9.97 -2.59
CA ARG A 95 -10.20 -10.62 -1.46
C ARG A 95 -9.44 -11.88 -1.03
N LYS A 96 -9.09 -12.76 -1.98
CA LYS A 96 -8.31 -13.98 -1.71
C LYS A 96 -6.95 -13.66 -1.09
N MET A 97 -6.23 -12.67 -1.65
CA MET A 97 -4.92 -12.28 -1.11
C MET A 97 -5.04 -11.78 0.33
N ARG A 98 -6.09 -11.00 0.64
CA ARG A 98 -6.37 -10.56 2.00
C ARG A 98 -6.68 -11.74 2.94
N GLU A 99 -7.51 -12.68 2.50
CA GLU A 99 -7.85 -13.89 3.27
C GLU A 99 -6.61 -14.75 3.57
N TYR A 100 -5.61 -14.72 2.69
CA TYR A 100 -4.33 -15.41 2.89
C TYR A 100 -3.28 -14.57 3.63
N GLY A 101 -3.68 -13.46 4.27
CA GLY A 101 -2.84 -12.68 5.16
C GLY A 101 -1.92 -11.68 4.46
N ALA A 102 -2.17 -11.32 3.20
CA ALA A 102 -1.46 -10.20 2.58
C ALA A 102 -1.70 -8.91 3.37
N SER A 103 -0.65 -8.12 3.54
CA SER A 103 -0.70 -6.83 4.23
C SER A 103 -1.17 -5.69 3.32
N GLY A 104 -1.27 -5.93 2.02
CA GLY A 104 -1.81 -4.96 1.07
C GLY A 104 -1.77 -5.44 -0.38
N TYR A 105 -2.46 -4.69 -1.25
CA TYR A 105 -2.53 -4.93 -2.68
C TYR A 105 -2.33 -3.61 -3.43
N LEU A 106 -1.32 -3.55 -4.29
CA LEU A 106 -0.92 -2.37 -5.02
C LEU A 106 -1.03 -2.62 -6.53
N ILE A 107 -1.51 -1.64 -7.28
CA ILE A 107 -1.57 -1.71 -8.75
C ILE A 107 -0.27 -1.16 -9.34
N LYS A 108 0.36 -1.93 -10.26
CA LYS A 108 1.66 -1.60 -10.86
C LYS A 108 1.68 -0.22 -11.50
N ASP A 109 0.63 0.20 -12.20
CA ASP A 109 0.56 1.49 -12.90
C ASP A 109 0.63 2.70 -11.96
N ARG A 110 0.32 2.53 -10.68
CA ARG A 110 0.27 3.61 -9.68
C ARG A 110 1.28 3.45 -8.55
N ILE A 111 2.14 2.44 -8.64
CA ILE A 111 3.02 2.04 -7.54
C ILE A 111 4.04 3.14 -7.18
N SER A 112 4.51 3.91 -8.16
CA SER A 112 5.58 4.91 -7.97
C SER A 112 5.25 5.96 -6.92
N SER A 113 4.00 6.39 -6.84
CA SER A 113 3.57 7.44 -5.91
C SER A 113 3.27 6.96 -4.49
N ILE A 114 3.04 5.64 -4.30
CA ILE A 114 2.54 5.11 -3.03
C ILE A 114 3.46 4.09 -2.37
N LEU A 115 4.39 3.48 -3.13
CA LEU A 115 5.17 2.32 -2.68
C LEU A 115 5.90 2.55 -1.35
N VAL A 116 6.68 3.62 -1.27
CA VAL A 116 7.45 3.95 -0.06
C VAL A 116 6.55 4.18 1.14
N ALA A 117 5.42 4.87 0.92
CA ALA A 117 4.45 5.12 1.97
C ALA A 117 3.76 3.82 2.42
N ALA A 118 3.39 2.95 1.47
CA ALA A 118 2.77 1.65 1.76
C ALA A 118 3.71 0.75 2.57
N ILE A 119 4.98 0.62 2.18
CA ILE A 119 5.98 -0.15 2.91
C ILE A 119 6.12 0.36 4.34
N ARG A 120 6.27 1.68 4.53
CA ARG A 120 6.40 2.26 5.87
C ARG A 120 5.16 2.04 6.73
N SER A 121 3.99 2.13 6.14
CA SER A 121 2.73 1.96 6.87
C SER A 121 2.54 0.54 7.40
N VAL A 122 2.90 -0.49 6.64
CA VAL A 122 2.79 -1.88 7.13
C VAL A 122 3.83 -2.21 8.19
N VAL A 123 4.98 -1.54 8.19
CA VAL A 123 6.07 -1.82 9.14
C VAL A 123 6.00 -0.96 10.39
N TYR A 124 5.83 0.36 10.23
CA TYR A 124 5.92 1.30 11.35
C TYR A 124 4.58 1.60 12.01
N ASP A 125 3.51 1.63 11.20
CA ASP A 125 2.19 2.04 11.68
C ASP A 125 1.31 0.82 12.05
N GLY A 126 1.83 -0.42 11.85
CA GLY A 126 1.11 -1.65 12.15
C GLY A 126 -0.14 -1.85 11.29
N MET A 127 -0.17 -1.27 10.09
CA MET A 127 -1.34 -1.34 9.22
C MET A 127 -1.59 -2.78 8.78
N GLU A 128 -2.76 -3.31 9.07
CA GLU A 128 -3.11 -4.70 8.76
C GLU A 128 -3.46 -4.91 7.27
N TRP A 129 -3.93 -3.85 6.60
CA TRP A 129 -4.29 -3.93 5.19
C TRP A 129 -4.16 -2.58 4.46
N ILE A 130 -3.43 -2.57 3.33
CA ILE A 130 -3.35 -1.45 2.38
C ILE A 130 -3.97 -1.93 1.07
N GLY A 131 -5.14 -1.45 0.71
CA GLY A 131 -5.70 -1.89 -0.57
C GLY A 131 -7.17 -1.63 -0.81
N SER A 132 -7.57 -0.39 -0.80
CA SER A 132 -8.80 0.03 -1.48
C SER A 132 -8.51 0.89 -2.71
N TRP A 133 -7.32 0.72 -3.29
CA TRP A 133 -6.86 1.51 -4.44
C TRP A 133 -7.37 1.00 -5.78
N VAL A 134 -8.15 -0.08 -5.78
CA VAL A 134 -8.77 -0.60 -6.98
C VAL A 134 -10.05 0.18 -7.22
N ARG A 135 -9.92 1.30 -7.89
CA ARG A 135 -11.06 1.87 -8.60
C ARG A 135 -11.37 0.98 -9.80
N ASN A 136 -12.53 0.38 -9.79
CA ASN A 136 -13.18 -0.01 -11.03
C ASN A 136 -13.48 1.28 -11.82
N ASP A 137 -12.57 1.70 -12.70
CA ASP A 137 -12.76 2.81 -13.62
C ASP A 137 -13.91 2.58 -14.63
N LYS A 138 -14.67 1.49 -14.50
CA LYS A 138 -15.74 1.13 -15.43
C LYS A 138 -17.18 1.26 -14.91
N GLN A 139 -17.42 1.67 -13.65
CA GLN A 139 -18.81 1.72 -13.13
C GLN A 139 -19.16 2.89 -12.20
N SER A 140 -18.57 4.04 -12.31
CA SER A 140 -19.15 5.23 -11.66
C SER A 140 -18.87 6.47 -12.50
N GLY A 141 -19.80 6.76 -13.37
CA GLY A 141 -19.96 8.08 -14.01
C GLY A 141 -20.37 9.16 -12.99
N THR A 142 -19.66 9.26 -11.90
CA THR A 142 -19.74 10.39 -10.96
C THR A 142 -18.42 11.13 -11.05
N ASP A 143 -18.48 12.27 -11.67
CA ASP A 143 -17.47 13.32 -11.63
C ASP A 143 -17.11 13.58 -10.15
N GLN A 144 -15.97 13.00 -9.69
CA GLN A 144 -15.54 13.12 -8.29
C GLN A 144 -14.69 14.38 -8.12
N THR A 145 -15.20 15.52 -8.56
CA THR A 145 -14.63 16.82 -8.20
C THR A 145 -14.72 16.96 -6.68
N LEU A 146 -13.55 17.11 -6.05
CA LEU A 146 -13.48 17.43 -4.63
C LEU A 146 -14.00 18.84 -4.42
N THR A 147 -14.88 19.02 -3.48
CA THR A 147 -15.25 20.37 -3.02
C THR A 147 -14.03 21.04 -2.37
N LYS A 148 -14.01 22.36 -2.30
CA LYS A 148 -12.93 23.12 -1.65
C LYS A 148 -12.66 22.61 -0.23
N ARG A 149 -13.71 22.31 0.55
CA ARG A 149 -13.61 21.78 1.92
C ARG A 149 -13.01 20.39 1.98
N GLU A 150 -13.43 19.49 1.10
CA GLU A 150 -12.86 18.14 0.99
C GLU A 150 -11.36 18.20 0.62
N MET A 151 -11.00 19.11 -0.29
CA MET A 151 -9.63 19.36 -0.69
C MET A 151 -8.78 19.88 0.46
N ASP A 152 -9.29 20.84 1.25
CA ASP A 152 -8.59 21.40 2.40
C ASP A 152 -8.35 20.33 3.48
N ILE A 153 -9.32 19.47 3.76
CA ILE A 153 -9.20 18.37 4.73
C ILE A 153 -8.19 17.32 4.25
N LEU A 154 -8.24 16.94 2.96
CA LEU A 154 -7.27 16.02 2.39
C LEU A 154 -5.85 16.57 2.46
N LYS A 155 -5.63 17.88 2.21
CA LYS A 155 -4.32 18.53 2.37
C LYS A 155 -3.82 18.46 3.81
N GLN A 156 -4.70 18.72 4.78
CA GLN A 156 -4.33 18.65 6.20
C GLN A 156 -3.93 17.24 6.61
N LEU A 157 -4.53 16.19 6.05
CA LEU A 157 -4.16 14.81 6.31
C LEU A 157 -2.71 14.49 5.92
N LEU A 158 -2.08 15.24 5.03
CA LEU A 158 -0.66 15.09 4.69
C LEU A 158 0.28 15.53 5.81
N VAL A 159 -0.16 16.50 6.61
CA VAL A 159 0.68 17.20 7.59
C VAL A 159 0.39 16.72 9.01
N VAL A 160 -0.87 16.48 9.34
CA VAL A 160 -1.31 16.18 10.71
C VAL A 160 -1.78 14.75 10.91
N ARG A 161 -1.74 14.27 12.18
CA ARG A 161 -2.00 12.87 12.52
C ARG A 161 -3.41 12.59 13.04
N SER A 162 -4.19 13.61 13.40
CA SER A 162 -5.51 13.42 14.01
C SER A 162 -6.55 14.38 13.47
N VAL A 163 -7.82 14.00 13.60
CA VAL A 163 -8.98 14.83 13.25
C VAL A 163 -9.01 16.11 14.09
N ASP A 164 -8.58 16.06 15.36
CA ASP A 164 -8.52 17.23 16.25
C ASP A 164 -7.56 18.28 15.70
N MET A 165 -6.39 17.87 15.22
CA MET A 165 -5.41 18.79 14.63
C MET A 165 -5.91 19.38 13.31
N ILE A 166 -6.66 18.62 12.51
CA ILE A 166 -7.29 19.14 11.28
C ILE A 166 -8.31 20.21 11.64
N ALA A 167 -9.14 19.95 12.64
CA ALA A 167 -10.16 20.88 13.13
C ALA A 167 -9.51 22.20 13.61
N ALA A 168 -8.48 22.11 14.42
CA ALA A 168 -7.73 23.27 14.91
C ALA A 168 -7.10 24.09 13.75
N ASN A 169 -6.43 23.42 12.80
CA ASN A 169 -5.75 24.09 11.69
C ASN A 169 -6.74 24.77 10.71
N LEU A 170 -7.91 24.22 10.53
CA LEU A 170 -8.94 24.76 9.62
C LEU A 170 -9.96 25.68 10.32
N GLY A 171 -9.85 25.90 11.65
CA GLY A 171 -10.82 26.65 12.43
C GLY A 171 -12.24 26.04 12.35
N MET A 172 -12.32 24.71 12.28
CA MET A 172 -13.58 23.98 12.13
C MET A 172 -13.91 23.19 13.40
N ASP A 173 -15.19 22.95 13.58
CA ASP A 173 -15.66 22.04 14.62
C ASP A 173 -15.21 20.60 14.33
N LYS A 174 -14.76 19.88 15.39
CA LYS A 174 -14.24 18.51 15.31
C LYS A 174 -15.25 17.54 14.70
N GLU A 175 -16.54 17.67 15.09
CA GLU A 175 -17.60 16.81 14.61
C GLU A 175 -17.84 16.99 13.11
N LYS A 176 -17.78 18.27 12.64
CA LYS A 176 -17.87 18.57 11.20
C LYS A 176 -16.70 17.98 10.42
N VAL A 177 -15.48 18.09 10.94
CA VAL A 177 -14.30 17.47 10.30
C VAL A 177 -14.44 15.96 10.26
N GLY A 178 -14.93 15.33 11.35
CA GLY A 178 -15.24 13.90 11.39
C GLY A 178 -16.20 13.47 10.28
N LYS A 179 -17.30 14.20 10.10
CA LYS A 179 -18.28 13.94 9.01
C LYS A 179 -17.66 14.07 7.62
N TYR A 180 -16.80 15.05 7.39
CA TYR A 180 -16.08 15.17 6.11
C TYR A 180 -15.07 14.04 5.89
N VAL A 181 -14.36 13.61 6.92
CA VAL A 181 -13.45 12.47 6.86
C VAL A 181 -14.21 11.19 6.52
N GLU A 182 -15.34 10.92 7.16
CA GLU A 182 -16.22 9.79 6.83
C GLU A 182 -16.75 9.86 5.39
N LEU A 183 -17.16 11.05 4.95
CA LEU A 183 -17.62 11.27 3.57
C LEU A 183 -16.50 10.96 2.56
N LEU A 184 -15.29 11.45 2.81
CA LEU A 184 -14.12 11.19 2.00
C LEU A 184 -13.75 9.70 2.02
N MET A 185 -13.82 9.06 3.20
CA MET A 185 -13.60 7.61 3.30
C MET A 185 -14.60 6.82 2.45
N ARG A 186 -15.88 7.17 2.48
CA ARG A 186 -16.90 6.58 1.60
C ARG A 186 -16.64 6.88 0.13
N LYS A 187 -16.33 8.15 -0.21
CA LYS A 187 -16.06 8.62 -1.57
C LYS A 187 -14.87 7.89 -2.21
N TYR A 188 -13.84 7.64 -1.42
CA TYR A 188 -12.65 6.91 -1.84
C TYR A 188 -12.69 5.42 -1.49
N GLN A 189 -13.81 4.92 -0.93
CA GLN A 189 -14.02 3.52 -0.55
C GLN A 189 -12.91 2.97 0.35
N VAL A 190 -12.41 3.80 1.27
CA VAL A 190 -11.41 3.45 2.27
C VAL A 190 -12.05 3.25 3.63
N LYS A 191 -11.46 2.41 4.48
CA LYS A 191 -12.01 2.06 5.80
C LYS A 191 -11.26 2.70 6.96
N THR A 192 -10.08 3.26 6.71
CA THR A 192 -9.23 3.84 7.76
C THR A 192 -8.76 5.25 7.37
N LEU A 193 -8.51 6.08 8.40
CA LEU A 193 -7.94 7.41 8.22
C LEU A 193 -6.56 7.35 7.54
N LEU A 194 -5.82 6.30 7.78
CA LEU A 194 -4.49 6.11 7.21
C LEU A 194 -4.57 5.78 5.72
N GLU A 195 -5.52 4.96 5.29
CA GLU A 195 -5.80 4.76 3.87
C GLU A 195 -6.18 6.09 3.19
N LEU A 196 -7.01 6.91 3.85
CA LEU A 196 -7.37 8.22 3.33
C LEU A 196 -6.16 9.16 3.21
N LYS A 197 -5.18 9.09 4.13
CA LYS A 197 -3.90 9.81 4.03
C LYS A 197 -3.08 9.41 2.82
N LEU A 198 -3.06 8.13 2.51
CA LEU A 198 -2.38 7.64 1.32
C LEU A 198 -3.03 8.20 0.05
N ILE A 199 -4.39 8.23 0.00
CA ILE A 199 -5.14 8.91 -1.07
C ILE A 199 -4.72 10.39 -1.18
N ALA A 200 -4.70 11.10 -0.05
CA ALA A 200 -4.30 12.50 -0.03
C ALA A 200 -2.93 12.71 -0.69
N ARG A 201 -1.95 11.84 -0.38
CA ARG A 201 -0.63 11.89 -1.04
C ARG A 201 -0.72 11.73 -2.56
N GLN A 202 -1.52 10.79 -3.06
CA GLN A 202 -1.70 10.60 -4.51
C GLN A 202 -2.34 11.81 -5.19
N VAL A 203 -3.31 12.43 -4.54
CA VAL A 203 -4.03 13.59 -5.10
C VAL A 203 -3.12 14.82 -5.22
N PHE A 204 -2.15 14.99 -4.30
CA PHE A 204 -1.32 16.20 -4.20
C PHE A 204 0.16 16.04 -4.56
N THR A 205 0.63 14.82 -4.89
CA THR A 205 2.02 14.59 -5.37
C THR A 205 2.11 14.38 -6.88
N ARG A 206 1.17 14.98 -7.60
CA ARG A 206 1.26 15.07 -9.07
C ARG A 206 2.11 16.24 -9.48
#